data_86400915064327b67a8dc19d22d49a50
#
_entry.id   86400915064327b67a8dc19d22d49a50
#
_cell.length_a   1.000
_cell.length_b   1.000
_cell.length_c   1.000
_cell.angle_alpha   90.00
_cell.angle_beta   90.00
_cell.angle_gamma   90.00
#
_symmetry.space_group_name_H-M   'P 1'
#
loop_
_entity.id
_entity.type
_entity.pdbx_description
1 polymer ?
#
loop_
_entity_poly.entity_id
_entity_poly.type
_entity_poly.pdbx_seq_one_letter_code
_entity_poly.pdbx_strand_id
1 'polypeptide(L)'
;MNRKMKRVVLSLVCLLSLAASCFLTDCALNAKTIRGNGKAVTKEYRFDEIDKISLAGSAACSYTQSDAAPQVTLTIDENLLDYVEVTMKAGALSVGPKLDRPHGGSSYNLQPTTYKVEINSKTLRRVELAGSGSFTTNALQVERVKFDLAGSGSVKVAGLQADKVSCDVAGSGNVLLKGRVRDASFDLAGSGSIDASGCEAEEVDGDIAGSGNMEVFATKQLKGDIAGSGKIYYKGTPKVKSDTVGSGKVVKR
;
A
#
# COMPACT_ATOMS: atom_id res chain seq x y z
N MET A 1 -9.70 15.91 21.82
CA MET A 1 -9.39 15.28 20.52
C MET A 1 -9.21 16.37 19.48
N ASN A 2 -7.96 16.56 19.01
CA ASN A 2 -7.53 17.66 18.14
C ASN A 2 -8.19 17.54 16.74
N ARG A 3 -8.45 18.66 16.04
CA ARG A 3 -9.07 18.67 14.68
C ARG A 3 -8.34 17.77 13.65
N LYS A 4 -7.02 17.58 13.81
CA LYS A 4 -6.22 16.70 12.94
C LYS A 4 -6.44 15.22 13.24
N MET A 5 -6.54 14.83 14.51
CA MET A 5 -6.89 13.47 14.94
C MET A 5 -8.30 13.08 14.46
N LYS A 6 -9.23 14.05 14.36
CA LYS A 6 -10.52 13.84 13.68
C LYS A 6 -10.37 13.61 12.16
N ARG A 7 -9.38 14.22 11.52
CA ARG A 7 -9.13 14.02 10.08
C ARG A 7 -8.46 12.67 9.80
N VAL A 8 -7.52 12.22 10.66
CA VAL A 8 -6.89 10.90 10.58
C VAL A 8 -7.94 9.81 10.80
N VAL A 9 -8.76 9.94 11.83
CA VAL A 9 -9.89 9.02 12.08
C VAL A 9 -10.91 9.08 10.95
N LEU A 10 -11.16 10.24 10.34
CA LEU A 10 -12.11 10.40 9.25
C LEU A 10 -11.56 9.90 7.90
N SER A 11 -10.25 10.09 7.62
CA SER A 11 -9.61 9.50 6.44
C SER A 11 -9.48 7.98 6.58
N LEU A 12 -9.22 7.49 7.80
CA LEU A 12 -9.24 6.07 8.13
C LEU A 12 -10.64 5.47 7.98
N VAL A 13 -11.68 6.18 8.43
CA VAL A 13 -13.08 5.76 8.24
C VAL A 13 -13.46 5.75 6.76
N CYS A 14 -12.93 6.65 5.93
CA CYS A 14 -13.11 6.60 4.48
C CYS A 14 -12.35 5.45 3.80
N LEU A 15 -11.12 5.11 4.22
CA LEU A 15 -10.39 3.93 3.74
C LEU A 15 -11.04 2.63 4.24
N LEU A 16 -11.48 2.60 5.50
CA LEU A 16 -12.28 1.50 6.04
C LEU A 16 -13.66 1.42 5.35
N SER A 17 -14.29 2.52 4.93
CA SER A 17 -15.58 2.46 4.25
C SER A 17 -15.49 1.94 2.82
N LEU A 18 -14.36 2.16 2.10
CA LEU A 18 -14.14 1.51 0.80
C LEU A 18 -13.76 0.03 0.95
N ALA A 19 -12.99 -0.34 1.97
CA ALA A 19 -12.67 -1.73 2.29
C ALA A 19 -13.80 -2.42 3.10
N ALA A 20 -14.47 -1.70 4.00
CA ALA A 20 -15.50 -2.24 4.87
C ALA A 20 -16.88 -2.39 4.21
N SER A 21 -17.17 -1.66 3.13
CA SER A 21 -18.36 -1.96 2.33
C SER A 21 -18.31 -3.35 1.66
N CYS A 22 -17.12 -3.97 1.60
CA CYS A 22 -16.94 -5.36 1.15
C CYS A 22 -16.84 -6.39 2.29
N PHE A 23 -16.63 -6.00 3.57
CA PHE A 23 -16.23 -6.94 4.61
C PHE A 23 -17.19 -7.08 5.80
N LEU A 24 -18.26 -6.30 5.91
CA LEU A 24 -19.11 -6.28 7.11
C LEU A 24 -20.50 -6.87 6.97
N THR A 25 -20.83 -7.55 5.89
CA THR A 25 -22.08 -8.31 5.82
C THR A 25 -21.83 -9.70 5.22
N ASP A 26 -21.93 -10.74 6.05
CA ASP A 26 -22.19 -12.16 5.72
C ASP A 26 -21.40 -12.86 4.59
N CYS A 27 -20.38 -12.23 3.99
CA CYS A 27 -19.68 -12.81 2.84
C CYS A 27 -18.56 -13.82 3.19
N ALA A 28 -18.11 -13.88 4.44
CA ALA A 28 -16.95 -14.70 4.80
C ALA A 28 -17.28 -16.18 5.07
N LEU A 29 -18.55 -16.52 5.34
CA LEU A 29 -18.94 -17.87 5.74
C LEU A 29 -19.21 -18.84 4.57
N ASN A 30 -19.33 -18.35 3.32
CA ASN A 30 -19.64 -19.19 2.15
C ASN A 30 -18.73 -18.97 0.92
N ALA A 31 -17.56 -18.36 1.10
CA ALA A 31 -16.64 -18.18 -0.03
C ALA A 31 -16.09 -19.52 -0.51
N LYS A 32 -16.36 -19.88 -1.77
CA LYS A 32 -15.81 -21.08 -2.39
C LYS A 32 -14.28 -20.91 -2.56
N THR A 33 -13.50 -21.76 -1.90
CA THR A 33 -12.04 -21.77 -2.05
C THR A 33 -11.65 -22.48 -3.35
N ILE A 34 -10.87 -21.79 -4.19
CA ILE A 34 -10.32 -22.35 -5.43
C ILE A 34 -8.80 -22.33 -5.31
N ARG A 35 -8.18 -23.51 -5.35
CA ARG A 35 -6.73 -23.68 -5.28
C ARG A 35 -6.13 -23.68 -6.68
N GLY A 36 -4.96 -23.07 -6.81
CA GLY A 36 -4.14 -23.14 -8.02
C GLY A 36 -3.72 -24.57 -8.33
N ASN A 37 -3.66 -24.90 -9.61
CA ASN A 37 -3.29 -26.23 -10.09
C ASN A 37 -1.77 -26.41 -10.32
N GLY A 38 -0.95 -25.37 -10.04
CA GLY A 38 0.50 -25.36 -10.24
C GLY A 38 0.95 -25.18 -11.68
N LYS A 39 0.03 -25.08 -12.64
CA LYS A 39 0.37 -24.79 -14.05
C LYS A 39 0.26 -23.29 -14.29
N ALA A 40 1.40 -22.60 -14.26
CA ALA A 40 1.42 -21.17 -14.50
C ALA A 40 1.20 -20.84 -15.98
N VAL A 41 0.33 -19.87 -16.24
CA VAL A 41 0.11 -19.25 -17.56
C VAL A 41 0.39 -17.76 -17.46
N THR A 42 0.88 -17.19 -18.55
CA THR A 42 1.22 -15.77 -18.62
C THR A 42 0.33 -15.08 -19.65
N LYS A 43 -0.20 -13.92 -19.30
CA LYS A 43 -1.01 -13.07 -20.16
C LYS A 43 -0.50 -11.65 -20.13
N GLU A 44 -0.33 -11.05 -21.31
CA GLU A 44 0.13 -9.69 -21.49
C GLU A 44 -1.01 -8.75 -21.85
N TYR A 45 -0.98 -7.55 -21.27
CA TYR A 45 -1.92 -6.46 -21.55
C TYR A 45 -1.12 -5.20 -21.85
N ARG A 46 -1.54 -4.46 -22.87
CA ARG A 46 -0.94 -3.18 -23.26
C ARG A 46 -1.95 -2.07 -23.05
N PHE A 47 -1.46 -0.95 -22.56
CA PHE A 47 -2.28 0.22 -22.24
C PHE A 47 -1.58 1.48 -22.73
N ASP A 48 -2.34 2.57 -22.89
CA ASP A 48 -1.78 3.85 -23.32
C ASP A 48 -1.10 4.58 -22.14
N GLU A 49 -1.67 4.44 -20.93
CA GLU A 49 -1.16 5.09 -19.72
C GLU A 49 -1.47 4.23 -18.49
N ILE A 50 -0.52 4.19 -17.54
CA ILE A 50 -0.72 3.63 -16.19
C ILE A 50 -0.06 4.60 -15.21
N ASP A 51 -0.87 5.34 -14.44
CA ASP A 51 -0.39 6.25 -13.40
C ASP A 51 -0.85 5.86 -11.99
N LYS A 52 -1.81 4.95 -11.90
CA LYS A 52 -2.32 4.37 -10.65
C LYS A 52 -2.44 2.87 -10.78
N ILE A 53 -2.10 2.16 -9.70
CA ILE A 53 -2.15 0.71 -9.60
C ILE A 53 -2.98 0.34 -8.38
N SER A 54 -4.01 -0.47 -8.56
CA SER A 54 -4.81 -1.04 -7.49
C SER A 54 -4.75 -2.57 -7.57
N LEU A 55 -4.23 -3.20 -6.52
CA LEU A 55 -4.05 -4.64 -6.43
C LEU A 55 -4.89 -5.19 -5.29
N ALA A 56 -5.73 -6.17 -5.60
CA ALA A 56 -6.52 -6.88 -4.60
C ALA A 56 -6.12 -8.35 -4.51
N GLY A 57 -6.03 -8.87 -3.26
CA GLY A 57 -5.67 -10.27 -3.01
C GLY A 57 -4.20 -10.46 -2.61
N SER A 58 -3.53 -11.48 -3.17
CA SER A 58 -2.18 -11.91 -2.77
C SER A 58 -1.13 -11.77 -3.88
N ALA A 59 -1.40 -10.96 -4.91
CA ALA A 59 -0.48 -10.78 -6.03
C ALA A 59 0.88 -10.22 -5.59
N ALA A 60 1.97 -10.79 -6.10
CA ALA A 60 3.31 -10.22 -6.01
C ALA A 60 3.54 -9.31 -7.23
N CYS A 61 3.51 -8.00 -7.01
CA CYS A 61 3.71 -7.01 -8.06
C CYS A 61 5.14 -6.49 -8.08
N SER A 62 5.76 -6.52 -9.26
CA SER A 62 7.00 -5.81 -9.55
C SER A 62 6.72 -4.68 -10.53
N TYR A 63 7.19 -3.48 -10.18
CA TYR A 63 7.05 -2.29 -11.00
C TYR A 63 8.39 -1.79 -11.50
N THR A 64 8.46 -1.44 -12.78
CA THR A 64 9.63 -0.82 -13.40
C THR A 64 9.22 0.50 -14.03
N GLN A 65 9.82 1.60 -13.58
CA GLN A 65 9.65 2.89 -14.26
C GLN A 65 10.44 2.89 -15.57
N SER A 66 9.75 3.16 -16.67
CA SER A 66 10.35 3.07 -18.02
C SER A 66 9.60 3.96 -19.00
N ASP A 67 10.31 4.52 -19.98
CA ASP A 67 9.72 5.25 -21.12
C ASP A 67 9.14 4.32 -22.20
N ALA A 68 9.27 3.00 -22.06
CA ALA A 68 8.63 2.03 -22.94
C ALA A 68 7.10 2.10 -22.80
N ALA A 69 6.39 1.60 -23.83
CA ALA A 69 4.93 1.53 -23.81
C ALA A 69 4.44 0.78 -22.57
N PRO A 70 3.42 1.31 -21.86
CA PRO A 70 2.91 0.69 -20.66
C PRO A 70 2.39 -0.72 -20.90
N GLN A 71 2.87 -1.67 -20.10
CA GLN A 71 2.55 -3.08 -20.22
C GLN A 71 2.33 -3.71 -18.85
N VAL A 72 1.43 -4.66 -18.81
CA VAL A 72 1.16 -5.50 -17.64
C VAL A 72 1.30 -6.96 -18.03
N THR A 73 2.14 -7.70 -17.34
CA THR A 73 2.29 -9.15 -17.49
C THR A 73 1.73 -9.83 -16.25
N LEU A 74 0.64 -10.56 -16.42
CA LEU A 74 0.01 -11.36 -15.39
C LEU A 74 0.44 -12.81 -15.54
N THR A 75 1.06 -13.40 -14.52
CA THR A 75 1.37 -14.83 -14.44
C THR A 75 0.64 -15.44 -13.25
N ILE A 76 -0.23 -16.39 -13.52
CA ILE A 76 -1.09 -17.03 -12.52
C ILE A 76 -1.34 -18.49 -12.89
N ASP A 77 -1.79 -19.33 -11.93
CA ASP A 77 -2.25 -20.67 -12.22
C ASP A 77 -3.38 -20.68 -13.26
N GLU A 78 -3.28 -21.57 -14.26
CA GLU A 78 -4.19 -21.66 -15.40
C GLU A 78 -5.67 -21.68 -14.99
N ASN A 79 -6.00 -22.50 -13.98
CA ASN A 79 -7.37 -22.66 -13.50
C ASN A 79 -7.90 -21.46 -12.69
N LEU A 80 -7.07 -20.48 -12.37
CA LEU A 80 -7.46 -19.26 -11.67
C LEU A 80 -7.59 -18.05 -12.59
N LEU A 81 -7.13 -18.14 -13.83
CA LEU A 81 -7.13 -17.02 -14.78
C LEU A 81 -8.54 -16.43 -15.01
N ASP A 82 -9.57 -17.26 -15.06
CA ASP A 82 -10.94 -16.83 -15.28
C ASP A 82 -11.56 -16.13 -14.07
N TYR A 83 -10.96 -16.25 -12.89
CA TYR A 83 -11.42 -15.64 -11.65
C TYR A 83 -10.69 -14.32 -11.31
N VAL A 84 -9.71 -13.93 -12.12
CA VAL A 84 -8.99 -12.67 -11.97
C VAL A 84 -9.30 -11.76 -13.14
N GLU A 85 -9.41 -10.47 -12.88
CA GLU A 85 -9.57 -9.46 -13.92
C GLU A 85 -8.44 -8.43 -13.88
N VAL A 86 -8.11 -7.94 -15.06
CA VAL A 86 -7.22 -6.80 -15.28
C VAL A 86 -8.03 -5.75 -16.01
N THR A 87 -8.33 -4.64 -15.35
CA THR A 87 -9.14 -3.56 -15.89
C THR A 87 -8.40 -2.24 -15.86
N MET A 88 -8.72 -1.36 -16.80
CA MET A 88 -8.16 -0.01 -16.91
C MET A 88 -9.28 1.01 -17.00
N LYS A 89 -9.21 2.05 -16.16
CA LYS A 89 -10.13 3.20 -16.22
C LYS A 89 -9.36 4.48 -15.95
N ALA A 90 -9.29 5.37 -16.95
CA ALA A 90 -8.68 6.70 -16.82
C ALA A 90 -7.27 6.67 -16.14
N GLY A 91 -6.35 5.85 -16.66
CA GLY A 91 -4.98 5.70 -16.13
C GLY A 91 -4.87 4.83 -14.88
N ALA A 92 -5.98 4.38 -14.28
CA ALA A 92 -5.99 3.50 -13.13
C ALA A 92 -6.12 2.03 -13.55
N LEU A 93 -5.02 1.29 -13.38
CA LEU A 93 -4.97 -0.16 -13.53
C LEU A 93 -5.52 -0.82 -12.26
N SER A 94 -6.44 -1.77 -12.43
CA SER A 94 -6.93 -2.62 -11.34
C SER A 94 -6.68 -4.08 -11.68
N VAL A 95 -6.06 -4.82 -10.75
CA VAL A 95 -5.82 -6.26 -10.86
C VAL A 95 -6.33 -6.94 -9.58
N GLY A 96 -7.25 -7.86 -9.73
CA GLY A 96 -7.82 -8.54 -8.56
C GLY A 96 -8.86 -9.60 -8.91
N PRO A 97 -9.45 -10.23 -7.91
CA PRO A 97 -10.53 -11.18 -8.12
C PRO A 97 -11.72 -10.51 -8.83
N LYS A 98 -12.32 -11.21 -9.78
CA LYS A 98 -13.58 -10.79 -10.40
C LYS A 98 -14.67 -10.66 -9.34
N LEU A 99 -15.31 -9.51 -9.33
CA LEU A 99 -16.50 -9.29 -8.52
C LEU A 99 -17.72 -9.67 -9.36
N ASP A 100 -18.01 -10.96 -9.43
CA ASP A 100 -19.20 -11.45 -10.14
C ASP A 100 -20.44 -11.23 -9.25
N ARG A 101 -21.16 -10.13 -9.47
CA ARG A 101 -22.37 -9.77 -8.73
C ARG A 101 -23.53 -9.36 -9.63
N PRO A 102 -24.24 -10.27 -10.28
CA PRO A 102 -25.63 -9.97 -10.63
C PRO A 102 -26.64 -10.28 -9.50
N HIS A 103 -26.37 -11.21 -8.59
CA HIS A 103 -27.36 -11.70 -7.61
C HIS A 103 -26.77 -12.18 -6.28
N GLY A 104 -25.81 -11.45 -5.68
CA GLY A 104 -25.30 -11.82 -4.35
C GLY A 104 -24.42 -13.08 -4.36
N GLY A 105 -23.73 -13.35 -5.44
CA GLY A 105 -22.88 -14.52 -5.62
C GLY A 105 -21.68 -14.55 -4.68
N SER A 106 -21.30 -15.74 -4.28
CA SER A 106 -20.22 -16.06 -3.37
C SER A 106 -18.90 -15.43 -3.81
N SER A 107 -18.22 -14.74 -2.90
CA SER A 107 -16.83 -14.34 -3.10
C SER A 107 -15.99 -15.60 -3.23
N TYR A 108 -15.05 -15.62 -4.17
CA TYR A 108 -14.09 -16.71 -4.29
C TYR A 108 -12.87 -16.40 -3.40
N ASN A 109 -12.46 -17.39 -2.61
CA ASN A 109 -11.17 -17.34 -1.90
C ASN A 109 -10.13 -18.04 -2.81
N LEU A 110 -9.38 -17.24 -3.56
CA LEU A 110 -8.36 -17.75 -4.46
C LEU A 110 -7.08 -18.06 -3.68
N GLN A 111 -6.57 -19.28 -3.80
CA GLN A 111 -5.31 -19.74 -3.22
C GLN A 111 -4.34 -20.10 -4.35
N PRO A 112 -3.69 -19.11 -4.99
CA PRO A 112 -2.76 -19.36 -6.07
C PRO A 112 -1.45 -19.97 -5.54
N THR A 113 -0.82 -20.84 -6.34
CA THR A 113 0.58 -21.25 -6.15
C THR A 113 1.52 -20.24 -6.80
N THR A 114 1.06 -19.60 -7.88
CA THR A 114 1.75 -18.50 -8.55
C THR A 114 0.77 -17.38 -8.83
N TYR A 115 1.10 -16.16 -8.40
CA TYR A 115 0.34 -14.96 -8.73
C TYR A 115 1.31 -13.76 -8.78
N LYS A 116 1.80 -13.48 -9.97
CA LYS A 116 2.76 -12.40 -10.21
C LYS A 116 2.16 -11.40 -11.20
N VAL A 117 2.45 -10.13 -10.96
CA VAL A 117 2.06 -9.02 -11.83
C VAL A 117 3.30 -8.18 -12.07
N GLU A 118 3.76 -8.09 -13.30
CA GLU A 118 4.86 -7.24 -13.69
C GLU A 118 4.30 -6.06 -14.48
N ILE A 119 4.67 -4.85 -14.07
CA ILE A 119 4.13 -3.62 -14.63
C ILE A 119 5.29 -2.71 -15.01
N ASN A 120 5.24 -2.16 -16.22
CA ASN A 120 6.09 -1.02 -16.56
C ASN A 120 5.22 0.17 -16.98
N SER A 121 5.61 1.37 -16.57
CA SER A 121 5.04 2.63 -17.04
C SER A 121 5.98 3.80 -16.77
N LYS A 122 5.72 4.93 -17.43
CA LYS A 122 6.53 6.13 -17.32
C LYS A 122 6.35 6.86 -15.99
N THR A 123 5.12 6.88 -15.49
CA THR A 123 4.75 7.63 -14.28
C THR A 123 3.96 6.75 -13.32
N LEU A 124 4.11 7.02 -12.02
CA LEU A 124 3.34 6.34 -10.99
C LEU A 124 2.98 7.35 -9.90
N ARG A 125 1.70 7.58 -9.67
CA ARG A 125 1.20 8.54 -8.67
C ARG A 125 0.57 7.87 -7.46
N ARG A 126 0.04 6.66 -7.63
CA ARG A 126 -0.63 5.96 -6.55
C ARG A 126 -0.53 4.45 -6.69
N VAL A 127 -0.32 3.77 -5.56
CA VAL A 127 -0.40 2.33 -5.42
C VAL A 127 -1.35 2.00 -4.28
N GLU A 128 -2.34 1.19 -4.55
CA GLU A 128 -3.31 0.71 -3.58
C GLU A 128 -3.18 -0.81 -3.48
N LEU A 129 -2.94 -1.33 -2.27
CA LEU A 129 -2.89 -2.75 -1.98
C LEU A 129 -3.99 -3.11 -0.99
N ALA A 130 -4.88 -4.02 -1.39
CA ALA A 130 -5.91 -4.57 -0.52
C ALA A 130 -5.70 -6.09 -0.36
N GLY A 131 -5.32 -6.53 0.84
CA GLY A 131 -5.06 -7.96 1.13
C GLY A 131 -3.64 -8.24 1.60
N SER A 132 -3.04 -9.32 1.09
CA SER A 132 -1.70 -9.79 1.51
C SER A 132 -0.66 -9.72 0.38
N GLY A 133 -0.98 -9.07 -0.72
CA GLY A 133 -0.08 -8.91 -1.85
C GLY A 133 1.16 -8.06 -1.54
N SER A 134 2.06 -7.96 -2.49
CA SER A 134 3.25 -7.13 -2.37
C SER A 134 3.45 -6.24 -3.59
N PHE A 135 4.00 -5.05 -3.36
CA PHE A 135 4.48 -4.15 -4.40
C PHE A 135 5.96 -3.87 -4.21
N THR A 136 6.75 -4.06 -5.25
CA THR A 136 8.20 -3.83 -5.21
C THR A 136 8.65 -3.01 -6.40
N THR A 137 9.56 -2.05 -6.15
CA THR A 137 10.29 -1.35 -7.22
C THR A 137 11.70 -1.00 -6.77
N ASN A 138 12.65 -1.07 -7.69
CA ASN A 138 14.05 -0.76 -7.42
C ASN A 138 14.35 0.74 -7.52
N ALA A 139 13.65 1.46 -8.38
CA ALA A 139 13.81 2.91 -8.56
C ALA A 139 12.46 3.53 -8.90
N LEU A 140 12.21 4.71 -8.33
CA LEU A 140 11.02 5.50 -8.63
C LEU A 140 11.36 6.99 -8.49
N GLN A 141 11.29 7.71 -9.61
CA GLN A 141 11.53 9.15 -9.67
C GLN A 141 10.25 9.85 -10.12
N VAL A 142 9.60 10.55 -9.20
CA VAL A 142 8.30 11.20 -9.42
C VAL A 142 8.19 12.47 -8.61
N GLU A 143 7.30 13.38 -8.98
CA GLU A 143 7.00 14.54 -8.14
C GLU A 143 6.29 14.11 -6.85
N ARG A 144 5.27 13.27 -6.96
CA ARG A 144 4.46 12.80 -5.82
C ARG A 144 4.04 11.36 -6.00
N VAL A 145 4.08 10.61 -4.92
CA VAL A 145 3.53 9.24 -4.90
C VAL A 145 2.81 8.97 -3.58
N LYS A 146 1.72 8.22 -3.69
CA LYS A 146 0.96 7.73 -2.54
C LYS A 146 0.89 6.21 -2.56
N PHE A 147 1.14 5.60 -1.39
CA PHE A 147 0.97 4.18 -1.14
C PHE A 147 -0.13 3.98 -0.10
N ASP A 148 -1.19 3.28 -0.47
CA ASP A 148 -2.30 2.91 0.41
C ASP A 148 -2.29 1.40 0.60
N LEU A 149 -2.14 0.94 1.85
CA LEU A 149 -2.04 -0.48 2.18
C LEU A 149 -3.11 -0.86 3.18
N ALA A 150 -4.06 -1.67 2.75
CA ALA A 150 -5.12 -2.23 3.60
C ALA A 150 -4.94 -3.74 3.74
N GLY A 151 -4.64 -4.22 4.95
CA GLY A 151 -4.43 -5.64 5.25
C GLY A 151 -3.04 -5.97 5.77
N SER A 152 -2.44 -7.05 5.27
CA SER A 152 -1.14 -7.59 5.73
C SER A 152 -0.08 -7.62 4.63
N GLY A 153 -0.32 -6.94 3.53
CA GLY A 153 0.60 -6.88 2.40
C GLY A 153 1.89 -6.08 2.67
N SER A 154 2.69 -5.88 1.64
CA SER A 154 3.94 -5.13 1.77
C SER A 154 4.23 -4.22 0.58
N VAL A 155 4.83 -3.06 0.87
CA VAL A 155 5.37 -2.14 -0.14
C VAL A 155 6.87 -2.00 0.07
N LYS A 156 7.67 -2.15 -1.00
CA LYS A 156 9.12 -1.96 -0.96
C LYS A 156 9.57 -1.09 -2.12
N VAL A 157 10.15 0.06 -1.80
CA VAL A 157 10.76 0.99 -2.76
C VAL A 157 12.23 1.15 -2.40
N ALA A 158 13.14 0.65 -3.24
CA ALA A 158 14.57 0.62 -2.93
C ALA A 158 15.32 1.92 -3.30
N GLY A 159 14.77 2.72 -4.22
CA GLY A 159 15.38 3.98 -4.66
C GLY A 159 14.31 5.02 -5.00
N LEU A 160 13.74 5.66 -3.98
CA LEU A 160 12.74 6.70 -4.15
C LEU A 160 13.41 8.09 -4.29
N GLN A 161 13.02 8.83 -5.33
CA GLN A 161 13.31 10.25 -5.46
C GLN A 161 11.99 10.97 -5.74
N ALA A 162 11.53 11.79 -4.79
CA ALA A 162 10.27 12.49 -4.93
C ALA A 162 10.27 13.82 -4.17
N ASP A 163 9.41 14.76 -4.58
CA ASP A 163 9.12 15.91 -3.73
C ASP A 163 8.26 15.48 -2.54
N LYS A 164 7.25 14.63 -2.78
CA LYS A 164 6.36 14.19 -1.72
C LYS A 164 6.05 12.70 -1.80
N VAL A 165 6.18 12.02 -0.65
CA VAL A 165 5.66 10.67 -0.46
C VAL A 165 4.58 10.66 0.61
N SER A 166 3.53 9.87 0.42
CA SER A 166 2.54 9.59 1.46
C SER A 166 2.32 8.09 1.55
N CYS A 167 2.22 7.55 2.77
CA CYS A 167 1.91 6.15 3.00
C CYS A 167 0.83 6.03 4.06
N ASP A 168 -0.30 5.43 3.70
CA ASP A 168 -1.40 5.13 4.61
C ASP A 168 -1.47 3.62 4.79
N VAL A 169 -1.26 3.13 6.01
CA VAL A 169 -1.28 1.70 6.35
C VAL A 169 -2.40 1.42 7.32
N ALA A 170 -3.34 0.58 6.91
CA ALA A 170 -4.43 0.10 7.75
C ALA A 170 -4.32 -1.42 7.93
N GLY A 171 -3.98 -1.88 9.14
CA GLY A 171 -3.83 -3.30 9.47
C GLY A 171 -2.45 -3.69 10.00
N SER A 172 -1.88 -4.76 9.47
CA SER A 172 -0.58 -5.31 9.88
C SER A 172 0.47 -5.31 8.77
N GLY A 173 0.23 -4.55 7.71
CA GLY A 173 1.13 -4.48 6.57
C GLY A 173 2.45 -3.75 6.87
N ASN A 174 3.42 -3.90 5.95
CA ASN A 174 4.75 -3.36 6.10
C ASN A 174 5.14 -2.50 4.89
N VAL A 175 5.72 -1.34 5.17
CA VAL A 175 6.27 -0.44 4.14
C VAL A 175 7.76 -0.25 4.37
N LEU A 176 8.57 -0.42 3.33
CA LEU A 176 10.00 -0.16 3.33
C LEU A 176 10.34 0.85 2.23
N LEU A 177 10.80 2.03 2.62
CA LEU A 177 11.22 3.08 1.71
C LEU A 177 12.71 3.39 1.89
N LYS A 178 13.42 3.47 0.76
CA LYS A 178 14.80 3.96 0.73
C LYS A 178 14.94 5.00 -0.37
N GLY A 179 15.73 6.05 -0.11
CA GLY A 179 15.97 7.11 -1.09
C GLY A 179 16.00 8.50 -0.47
N ARG A 180 15.44 9.48 -1.18
CA ARG A 180 15.36 10.87 -0.71
C ARG A 180 14.07 11.51 -1.15
N VAL A 181 13.45 12.26 -0.23
CA VAL A 181 12.23 13.05 -0.50
C VAL A 181 12.33 14.41 0.18
N ARG A 182 11.53 15.38 -0.22
CA ARG A 182 11.42 16.62 0.54
C ARG A 182 10.43 16.45 1.69
N ASP A 183 9.21 16.02 1.37
CA ASP A 183 8.11 15.90 2.33
C ASP A 183 7.65 14.44 2.44
N ALA A 184 7.54 13.90 3.65
CA ALA A 184 7.00 12.59 3.92
C ALA A 184 5.82 12.66 4.89
N SER A 185 4.72 11.99 4.55
CA SER A 185 3.53 11.87 5.40
C SER A 185 3.19 10.39 5.59
N PHE A 186 3.16 9.94 6.83
CA PHE A 186 2.96 8.53 7.18
C PHE A 186 1.83 8.38 8.18
N ASP A 187 0.80 7.65 7.79
CA ASP A 187 -0.34 7.32 8.64
C ASP A 187 -0.38 5.80 8.87
N LEU A 188 -0.28 5.37 10.13
CA LEU A 188 -0.29 3.96 10.50
C LEU A 188 -1.42 3.67 11.49
N ALA A 189 -2.40 2.91 11.04
CA ALA A 189 -3.48 2.42 11.87
C ALA A 189 -3.44 0.91 12.03
N GLY A 190 -3.15 0.44 13.23
CA GLY A 190 -3.05 -0.98 13.54
C GLY A 190 -1.73 -1.39 14.16
N SER A 191 -1.19 -2.53 13.71
CA SER A 191 0.04 -3.14 14.25
C SER A 191 1.13 -3.34 13.20
N GLY A 192 0.98 -2.75 12.02
CA GLY A 192 1.96 -2.80 10.95
C GLY A 192 3.24 -2.01 11.23
N SER A 193 4.08 -1.85 10.22
CA SER A 193 5.29 -1.05 10.32
C SER A 193 5.58 -0.22 9.07
N ILE A 194 6.16 0.97 9.29
CA ILE A 194 6.71 1.81 8.22
C ILE A 194 8.19 2.02 8.52
N ASP A 195 9.06 1.44 7.70
CA ASP A 195 10.50 1.68 7.75
C ASP A 195 10.92 2.61 6.60
N ALA A 196 11.07 3.88 6.91
CA ALA A 196 11.65 4.92 6.07
C ALA A 196 13.00 5.42 6.63
N SER A 197 13.67 4.62 7.48
CA SER A 197 14.95 4.96 8.06
C SER A 197 16.08 5.07 7.04
N GLY A 198 15.89 4.49 5.85
CA GLY A 198 16.76 4.62 4.68
C GLY A 198 16.29 5.67 3.66
N CYS A 199 15.22 6.39 3.95
CA CYS A 199 14.68 7.46 3.11
C CYS A 199 14.86 8.82 3.80
N GLU A 200 15.86 9.59 3.35
CA GLU A 200 16.13 10.92 3.90
C GLU A 200 15.01 11.88 3.50
N ALA A 201 14.36 12.52 4.48
CA ALA A 201 13.33 13.53 4.28
C ALA A 201 13.71 14.86 4.97
N GLU A 202 13.32 15.98 4.37
CA GLU A 202 13.46 17.27 5.06
C GLU A 202 12.39 17.42 6.15
N GLU A 203 11.15 17.14 5.82
CA GLU A 203 10.02 17.22 6.73
C GLU A 203 9.27 15.87 6.78
N VAL A 204 8.98 15.43 8.00
CA VAL A 204 8.22 14.21 8.26
C VAL A 204 7.01 14.54 9.14
N ASP A 205 5.81 14.14 8.71
CA ASP A 205 4.59 14.09 9.51
C ASP A 205 4.20 12.62 9.69
N GLY A 206 4.25 12.08 10.91
CA GLY A 206 4.02 10.67 11.19
C GLY A 206 2.96 10.48 12.26
N ASP A 207 1.85 9.84 11.91
CA ASP A 207 0.73 9.61 12.82
C ASP A 207 0.54 8.10 13.04
N ILE A 208 0.47 7.66 14.30
CA ILE A 208 0.22 6.27 14.67
C ILE A 208 -1.06 6.17 15.51
N ALA A 209 -1.99 5.33 15.06
CA ALA A 209 -3.15 4.91 15.83
C ALA A 209 -3.10 3.39 16.06
N GLY A 210 -2.64 2.96 17.25
CA GLY A 210 -2.49 1.53 17.59
C GLY A 210 -1.16 1.16 18.23
N SER A 211 -0.63 -0.01 17.86
CA SER A 211 0.60 -0.57 18.43
C SER A 211 1.74 -0.73 17.41
N GLY A 212 1.56 -0.24 16.20
CA GLY A 212 2.57 -0.33 15.16
C GLY A 212 3.79 0.55 15.41
N ASN A 213 4.82 0.40 14.58
CA ASN A 213 6.06 1.16 14.70
C ASN A 213 6.41 1.87 13.39
N MET A 214 7.04 3.03 13.54
CA MET A 214 7.53 3.82 12.43
C MET A 214 9.00 4.16 12.66
N GLU A 215 9.83 3.99 11.62
CA GLU A 215 11.24 4.43 11.63
C GLU A 215 11.44 5.44 10.52
N VAL A 216 11.95 6.62 10.84
CA VAL A 216 12.09 7.72 9.88
C VAL A 216 13.46 8.39 9.95
N PHE A 217 13.86 9.02 8.84
CA PHE A 217 15.02 9.89 8.79
C PHE A 217 14.57 11.30 8.40
N ALA A 218 14.57 12.21 9.36
CA ALA A 218 14.17 13.60 9.19
C ALA A 218 15.36 14.54 9.41
N THR A 219 15.53 15.55 8.54
CA THR A 219 16.65 16.48 8.62
C THR A 219 16.27 17.86 9.17
N LYS A 220 15.06 18.37 8.86
CA LYS A 220 14.60 19.70 9.28
C LYS A 220 13.51 19.64 10.34
N GLN A 221 12.43 18.88 10.09
CA GLN A 221 11.29 18.83 11.00
C GLN A 221 10.73 17.40 11.10
N LEU A 222 10.37 17.01 12.31
CA LEU A 222 9.59 15.81 12.59
C LEU A 222 8.37 16.22 13.42
N LYS A 223 7.18 15.96 12.89
CA LYS A 223 5.96 15.97 13.65
C LYS A 223 5.50 14.52 13.85
N GLY A 224 5.23 14.12 15.12
CA GLY A 224 4.84 12.76 15.44
C GLY A 224 3.67 12.71 16.41
N ASP A 225 2.49 12.26 15.97
CA ASP A 225 1.32 12.14 16.84
C ASP A 225 1.01 10.64 17.05
N ILE A 226 0.91 10.20 18.33
CA ILE A 226 0.68 8.78 18.65
C ILE A 226 -0.55 8.64 19.54
N ALA A 227 -1.48 7.81 19.10
CA ALA A 227 -2.61 7.36 19.92
C ALA A 227 -2.51 5.84 20.12
N GLY A 228 -2.03 5.39 21.29
CA GLY A 228 -1.85 3.98 21.62
C GLY A 228 -0.49 3.65 22.23
N SER A 229 0.06 2.50 21.84
CA SER A 229 1.36 1.99 22.36
C SER A 229 2.48 1.96 21.30
N GLY A 230 2.21 2.47 20.11
CA GLY A 230 3.18 2.51 19.01
C GLY A 230 4.39 3.37 19.29
N LYS A 231 5.41 3.28 18.43
CA LYS A 231 6.64 4.05 18.58
C LYS A 231 7.07 4.63 17.25
N ILE A 232 7.55 5.90 17.30
CA ILE A 232 8.24 6.54 16.19
C ILE A 232 9.72 6.65 16.56
N TYR A 233 10.56 5.93 15.84
CA TYR A 233 12.00 6.05 15.93
C TYR A 233 12.50 6.99 14.84
N TYR A 234 13.40 7.89 15.17
CA TYR A 234 13.93 8.81 14.17
C TYR A 234 15.45 8.95 14.19
N LYS A 235 16.02 9.17 13.01
CA LYS A 235 17.40 9.56 12.76
C LYS A 235 17.46 11.01 12.30
N GLY A 236 18.65 11.61 12.39
CA GLY A 236 18.91 12.99 12.01
C GLY A 236 18.83 13.95 13.17
N THR A 237 18.71 15.23 12.84
CA THR A 237 18.69 16.34 13.83
C THR A 237 17.51 17.30 13.58
N PRO A 238 16.29 16.79 13.38
CA PRO A 238 15.14 17.64 13.11
C PRO A 238 14.70 18.41 14.35
N LYS A 239 13.92 19.47 14.13
CA LYS A 239 13.07 20.04 15.17
C LYS A 239 11.88 19.11 15.39
N VAL A 240 11.83 18.48 16.57
CA VAL A 240 10.78 17.52 16.91
C VAL A 240 9.61 18.21 17.60
N LYS A 241 8.39 17.90 17.13
CA LYS A 241 7.12 18.21 17.79
C LYS A 241 6.31 16.94 17.88
N SER A 242 5.93 16.54 19.08
CA SER A 242 5.15 15.31 19.27
C SER A 242 4.00 15.50 20.24
N ASP A 243 2.89 14.79 19.97
CA ASP A 243 1.77 14.66 20.90
C ASP A 243 1.45 13.17 21.05
N THR A 244 1.31 12.70 22.30
CA THR A 244 1.12 11.28 22.58
C THR A 244 -0.01 11.05 23.58
N VAL A 245 -0.94 10.20 23.19
CA VAL A 245 -2.02 9.72 24.05
C VAL A 245 -1.86 8.21 24.20
N GLY A 246 -1.49 7.76 25.41
CA GLY A 246 -1.22 6.34 25.70
C GLY A 246 0.23 6.10 26.14
N SER A 247 0.77 4.92 25.85
CA SER A 247 2.12 4.48 26.23
C SER A 247 3.16 4.64 25.10
N GLY A 248 2.78 5.20 23.97
CA GLY A 248 3.64 5.41 22.82
C GLY A 248 4.78 6.39 23.09
N LYS A 249 5.80 6.38 22.23
CA LYS A 249 6.98 7.25 22.40
C LYS A 249 7.57 7.64 21.04
N VAL A 250 8.07 8.87 20.95
CA VAL A 250 8.98 9.32 19.87
C VAL A 250 10.40 9.27 20.41
N VAL A 251 11.29 8.51 19.75
CA VAL A 251 12.62 8.15 20.28
C VAL A 251 13.69 8.39 19.22
N LYS A 252 14.75 9.09 19.58
CA LYS A 252 15.92 9.25 18.71
C LYS A 252 16.77 7.98 18.69
N ARG A 253 17.23 7.56 17.51
CA ARG A 253 18.21 6.49 17.31
C ARG A 253 19.54 7.02 16.79
#